data_c1ac626469f6ed5b9d3da5ff342e95e7
#
_entry.id   c1ac626469f6ed5b9d3da5ff342e95e7
#
_cell.length_a   1.000
_cell.length_b   1.000
_cell.length_c   1.000
_cell.angle_alpha   90.00
_cell.angle_beta   90.00
_cell.angle_gamma   90.00
#
_symmetry.space_group_name_H-M   'P 1'
#
loop_
_entity.id
_entity.type
_entity.pdbx_description
1 polymer ?
#
loop_
_entity_poly.entity_id
_entity_poly.type
_entity_poly.pdbx_seq_one_letter_code
_entity_poly.pdbx_strand_id
1 'polypeptide(L)'
;RQSAYDGMLRAGKQEGYEGRVIGYSIPKGTPPNPPKTWTYTSDLEWDAKMIEAMQVRKELWANAVKGSEQWEEGRSVFQTLSAELIGDSGDIEERNPDGVKARVVANLIREHAESGEQFFITYGSSRPHTPLIAPKKYFDLYDPSTLELTEARKELDQDIPSVAKRHGRNWDIFKIREETPEQAQAAIHAYYACASFIDDQIGLMLEALEESGQADNTIVIFTSDHGFHLGEHGMWSKISLFEQATRVPMIVRIPGITDGASCGEIVELVDLYPTLCNILEIALPHEKLEGISFLPLVETPDLAWKKAAYTLCRQGKHLGRSIRTKSHRYTEWIDYADRDDDHAIVRFTELYH
;
A
#
# COMPACT_ATOMS: atom_id res chain seq x y z
N ARG A 1 4.20 -13.07 -3.54
CA ARG A 1 4.16 -12.62 -2.13
C ARG A 1 4.40 -13.76 -1.15
N GLN A 2 3.81 -14.94 -1.37
CA GLN A 2 4.06 -16.13 -0.54
C GLN A 2 5.50 -16.66 -0.70
N SER A 3 6.04 -16.61 -1.92
CA SER A 3 7.39 -17.14 -2.23
C SER A 3 8.53 -16.34 -1.58
N ALA A 4 8.41 -15.02 -1.46
CA ALA A 4 9.42 -14.21 -0.77
C ALA A 4 9.42 -14.48 0.73
N TYR A 5 8.23 -14.60 1.34
CA TYR A 5 8.07 -14.96 2.75
C TYR A 5 8.59 -16.39 3.05
N ASP A 6 8.25 -17.36 2.19
CA ASP A 6 8.76 -18.72 2.30
C ASP A 6 10.29 -18.79 2.09
N GLY A 7 10.86 -17.88 1.28
CA GLY A 7 12.29 -17.74 1.08
C GLY A 7 13.01 -17.23 2.34
N MET A 8 12.48 -16.20 2.98
CA MET A 8 13.02 -15.64 4.24
C MET A 8 12.97 -16.69 5.37
N LEU A 9 11.85 -17.42 5.49
CA LEU A 9 11.72 -18.51 6.48
C LEU A 9 12.71 -19.67 6.23
N ARG A 10 13.03 -19.97 4.96
CA ARG A 10 14.00 -21.03 4.62
C ARG A 10 15.43 -20.60 4.89
N ALA A 11 15.80 -19.36 4.53
CA ALA A 11 17.12 -18.81 4.80
C ALA A 11 17.41 -18.78 6.32
N GLY A 12 16.48 -18.25 7.13
CA GLY A 12 16.63 -18.24 8.58
C GLY A 12 16.77 -19.64 9.23
N LYS A 13 16.11 -20.67 8.67
CA LYS A 13 16.24 -22.05 9.15
C LYS A 13 17.56 -22.72 8.76
N GLN A 14 18.17 -22.33 7.64
CA GLN A 14 19.44 -22.93 7.18
C GLN A 14 20.65 -22.41 7.94
N GLU A 15 20.59 -21.22 8.53
CA GLU A 15 21.71 -20.58 9.23
C GLU A 15 21.61 -20.66 10.77
N GLY A 16 20.71 -21.47 11.31
CA GLY A 16 20.58 -21.63 12.77
C GLY A 16 19.94 -20.44 13.48
N TYR A 17 19.15 -19.64 12.76
CA TYR A 17 18.42 -18.52 13.31
C TYR A 17 17.29 -19.03 14.22
N GLU A 18 17.45 -18.88 15.54
CA GLU A 18 16.43 -19.27 16.53
C GLU A 18 15.35 -18.21 16.75
N GLY A 19 15.36 -17.13 15.99
CA GLY A 19 14.37 -16.04 16.09
C GLY A 19 13.00 -16.43 15.51
N ARG A 20 11.92 -16.00 16.16
CA ARG A 20 10.55 -16.10 15.64
C ARG A 20 10.32 -15.04 14.56
N VAL A 21 10.16 -15.46 13.29
CA VAL A 21 9.63 -14.59 12.25
C VAL A 21 8.10 -14.52 12.44
N ILE A 22 7.60 -13.41 12.99
CA ILE A 22 6.18 -13.18 13.14
C ILE A 22 5.73 -12.25 12.01
N GLY A 23 5.38 -12.85 10.88
CA GLY A 23 4.71 -12.14 9.79
C GLY A 23 3.21 -12.12 10.05
N TYR A 24 2.66 -11.06 10.61
CA TYR A 24 1.21 -10.84 10.60
C TYR A 24 0.79 -10.20 9.28
N SER A 25 0.76 -10.97 8.23
CA SER A 25 -0.11 -10.72 7.09
C SER A 25 -1.43 -11.39 7.40
N ILE A 26 -2.40 -10.64 7.92
CA ILE A 26 -3.77 -11.14 8.02
C ILE A 26 -4.22 -11.36 6.58
N PRO A 27 -4.51 -12.61 6.16
CA PRO A 27 -5.01 -12.85 4.81
C PRO A 27 -6.27 -12.00 4.60
N LYS A 28 -6.37 -11.32 3.47
CA LYS A 28 -7.61 -10.63 3.08
C LYS A 28 -8.77 -11.63 3.26
N GLY A 29 -9.64 -11.39 4.23
CA GLY A 29 -10.86 -12.16 4.44
C GLY A 29 -10.91 -13.11 5.65
N THR A 30 -9.85 -13.19 6.46
CA THR A 30 -9.94 -13.88 7.75
C THR A 30 -9.67 -12.85 8.83
N PRO A 31 -10.65 -12.38 9.59
CA PRO A 31 -10.33 -11.74 10.85
C PRO A 31 -9.55 -12.77 11.69
N PRO A 32 -8.47 -12.38 12.40
CA PRO A 32 -7.97 -13.21 13.47
C PRO A 32 -9.19 -13.48 14.34
N ASN A 33 -9.46 -14.75 14.72
CA ASN A 33 -10.63 -15.10 15.51
C ASN A 33 -10.99 -13.91 16.42
N PRO A 34 -11.94 -13.05 16.01
CA PRO A 34 -12.26 -11.89 16.84
C PRO A 34 -12.78 -12.46 18.14
N PRO A 35 -12.44 -11.91 19.28
CA PRO A 35 -13.14 -12.26 20.50
C PRO A 35 -14.62 -12.24 20.15
N LYS A 36 -15.40 -13.23 20.59
CA LYS A 36 -16.83 -13.41 20.26
C LYS A 36 -17.73 -12.18 20.48
N THR A 37 -17.13 -11.05 20.85
CA THR A 37 -17.71 -9.75 21.20
C THR A 37 -17.33 -8.62 20.23
N TRP A 38 -16.83 -8.92 19.03
CA TRP A 38 -16.67 -7.88 18.02
C TRP A 38 -18.04 -7.47 17.50
N THR A 39 -18.71 -6.66 18.27
CA THR A 39 -19.80 -5.82 17.81
C THR A 39 -19.18 -4.53 17.29
N TYR A 40 -19.15 -4.36 15.98
CA TYR A 40 -19.01 -3.04 15.39
C TYR A 40 -20.18 -2.20 15.91
N THR A 41 -19.91 -1.24 16.74
CA THR A 41 -20.94 -0.31 17.24
C THR A 41 -20.43 1.11 17.06
N SER A 42 -20.41 1.56 15.87
CA SER A 42 -20.52 2.95 15.52
C SER A 42 -21.57 3.00 14.43
N ASP A 43 -22.32 4.02 14.39
CA ASP A 43 -23.44 4.26 13.51
C ASP A 43 -24.11 3.00 12.94
N LEU A 44 -25.14 2.51 13.61
CA LEU A 44 -25.82 1.23 13.38
C LEU A 44 -26.18 0.96 11.90
N GLU A 45 -26.29 2.00 11.09
CA GLU A 45 -26.63 1.90 9.67
C GLU A 45 -25.46 1.39 8.82
N TRP A 46 -24.23 1.81 9.13
CA TRP A 46 -23.03 1.43 8.39
C TRP A 46 -22.62 -0.01 8.65
N ASP A 47 -22.70 -0.41 9.91
CA ASP A 47 -22.38 -1.78 10.31
C ASP A 47 -23.39 -2.76 9.73
N ALA A 48 -24.67 -2.38 9.71
CA ALA A 48 -25.71 -3.20 9.10
C ALA A 48 -25.46 -3.42 7.61
N LYS A 49 -25.13 -2.37 6.84
CA LYS A 49 -24.80 -2.47 5.40
C LYS A 49 -23.55 -3.31 5.14
N MET A 50 -22.50 -3.16 5.97
CA MET A 50 -21.28 -3.97 5.86
C MET A 50 -21.53 -5.43 6.15
N ILE A 51 -22.27 -5.73 7.22
CA ILE A 51 -22.63 -7.10 7.62
C ILE A 51 -23.50 -7.73 6.51
N GLU A 52 -24.51 -7.02 6.02
CA GLU A 52 -25.38 -7.49 4.94
C GLU A 52 -24.58 -7.78 3.67
N ALA A 53 -23.73 -6.86 3.21
CA ALA A 53 -22.92 -7.07 2.01
C ALA A 53 -21.89 -8.21 2.17
N MET A 54 -21.31 -8.37 3.36
CA MET A 54 -20.42 -9.49 3.66
C MET A 54 -21.19 -10.82 3.66
N GLN A 55 -22.41 -10.82 4.15
CA GLN A 55 -23.27 -12.01 4.17
C GLN A 55 -23.74 -12.38 2.77
N VAL A 56 -24.22 -11.44 1.97
CA VAL A 56 -24.57 -11.62 0.56
C VAL A 56 -23.38 -12.14 -0.24
N ARG A 57 -22.19 -11.54 -0.05
CA ARG A 57 -20.95 -12.03 -0.67
C ARG A 57 -20.61 -13.45 -0.26
N LYS A 58 -20.73 -13.79 1.02
CA LYS A 58 -20.46 -15.13 1.53
C LYS A 58 -21.40 -16.16 0.92
N GLU A 59 -22.66 -15.84 0.80
CA GLU A 59 -23.68 -16.70 0.16
C GLU A 59 -23.39 -16.90 -1.33
N LEU A 60 -23.13 -15.81 -2.07
CA LEU A 60 -22.76 -15.85 -3.48
C LEU A 60 -21.48 -16.66 -3.74
N TRP A 61 -20.50 -16.59 -2.83
CA TRP A 61 -19.22 -17.27 -3.01
C TRP A 61 -19.17 -18.69 -2.44
N ALA A 62 -20.14 -19.11 -1.63
CA ALA A 62 -20.12 -20.41 -0.98
C ALA A 62 -19.95 -21.58 -1.95
N ASN A 63 -20.50 -21.47 -3.17
CA ASN A 63 -20.44 -22.50 -4.21
C ASN A 63 -19.98 -21.96 -5.58
N ALA A 64 -19.49 -20.71 -5.63
CA ALA A 64 -19.10 -20.07 -6.89
C ALA A 64 -17.72 -20.52 -7.35
N VAL A 65 -17.62 -20.89 -8.61
CA VAL A 65 -16.32 -21.09 -9.28
C VAL A 65 -15.71 -19.72 -9.57
N LYS A 66 -14.44 -19.52 -9.24
CA LYS A 66 -13.73 -18.27 -9.48
C LYS A 66 -13.82 -17.85 -10.95
N GLY A 67 -14.35 -16.66 -11.20
CA GLY A 67 -14.59 -16.14 -12.55
C GLY A 67 -15.96 -16.48 -13.15
N SER A 68 -16.82 -17.22 -12.45
CA SER A 68 -18.24 -17.40 -12.83
C SER A 68 -19.03 -16.11 -12.62
N GLU A 69 -20.19 -16.00 -13.26
CA GLU A 69 -21.10 -14.86 -13.09
C GLU A 69 -21.45 -14.62 -11.61
N GLN A 70 -21.76 -15.66 -10.87
CA GLN A 70 -22.08 -15.61 -9.44
C GLN A 70 -20.87 -15.11 -8.61
N TRP A 71 -19.64 -15.48 -8.98
CA TRP A 71 -18.43 -14.99 -8.33
C TRP A 71 -18.19 -13.50 -8.60
N GLU A 72 -18.39 -13.04 -9.84
CA GLU A 72 -18.29 -11.63 -10.23
C GLU A 72 -19.38 -10.78 -9.58
N GLU A 73 -20.58 -11.32 -9.41
CA GLU A 73 -21.67 -10.66 -8.68
C GLU A 73 -21.30 -10.41 -7.21
N GLY A 74 -20.82 -11.43 -6.48
CA GLY A 74 -20.38 -11.29 -5.10
C GLY A 74 -19.20 -10.31 -4.95
N ARG A 75 -18.31 -10.27 -5.94
CA ARG A 75 -17.25 -9.27 -6.03
C ARG A 75 -17.81 -7.86 -6.24
N SER A 76 -18.81 -7.73 -7.11
CA SER A 76 -19.44 -6.45 -7.43
C SER A 76 -20.15 -5.85 -6.21
N VAL A 77 -20.90 -6.64 -5.45
CA VAL A 77 -21.59 -6.21 -4.23
C VAL A 77 -20.59 -5.58 -3.24
N PHE A 78 -19.51 -6.28 -2.95
CA PHE A 78 -18.50 -5.76 -2.01
C PHE A 78 -17.79 -4.49 -2.51
N GLN A 79 -17.47 -4.43 -3.81
CA GLN A 79 -16.83 -3.25 -4.41
C GLN A 79 -17.77 -2.04 -4.41
N THR A 80 -19.04 -2.24 -4.68
CA THR A 80 -20.06 -1.19 -4.65
C THR A 80 -20.13 -0.60 -3.24
N LEU A 81 -20.28 -1.44 -2.23
CA LEU A 81 -20.32 -0.99 -0.85
C LEU A 81 -19.05 -0.25 -0.45
N SER A 82 -17.87 -0.77 -0.81
CA SER A 82 -16.59 -0.10 -0.51
C SER A 82 -16.49 1.29 -1.15
N ALA A 83 -17.13 1.49 -2.32
CA ALA A 83 -17.21 2.79 -2.98
C ALA A 83 -18.24 3.73 -2.32
N GLU A 84 -19.30 3.17 -1.71
CA GLU A 84 -20.31 3.96 -0.98
C GLU A 84 -19.77 4.54 0.33
N LEU A 85 -18.85 3.82 0.98
CA LEU A 85 -18.37 4.14 2.31
C LEU A 85 -17.25 5.18 2.30
N ILE A 86 -17.64 6.45 2.32
CA ILE A 86 -16.74 7.60 2.48
C ILE A 86 -17.26 8.44 3.65
N GLY A 87 -16.47 8.61 4.72
CA GLY A 87 -16.85 9.44 5.84
C GLY A 87 -16.29 9.00 7.19
N ASP A 88 -16.72 9.68 8.23
CA ASP A 88 -16.30 9.34 9.59
C ASP A 88 -16.95 8.05 10.11
N SER A 89 -16.21 7.30 10.90
CA SER A 89 -16.66 6.05 11.52
C SER A 89 -17.00 6.20 13.00
N GLY A 90 -17.19 7.44 13.47
CA GLY A 90 -17.32 7.75 14.89
C GLY A 90 -15.97 7.76 15.62
N ASP A 91 -15.98 7.81 16.95
CA ASP A 91 -14.79 8.08 17.77
C ASP A 91 -14.05 6.82 18.27
N ILE A 92 -14.21 5.67 17.62
CA ILE A 92 -13.69 4.41 18.16
C ILE A 92 -12.58 3.83 17.27
N GLU A 93 -11.37 4.33 17.49
CA GLU A 93 -10.14 3.82 16.82
C GLU A 93 -9.87 2.34 17.11
N GLU A 94 -10.13 1.93 18.34
CA GLU A 94 -9.88 0.58 18.84
C GLU A 94 -10.73 -0.49 18.16
N ARG A 95 -11.76 -0.09 17.44
CA ARG A 95 -12.63 -0.99 16.67
C ARG A 95 -12.31 -1.00 15.20
N ASN A 96 -11.58 0.01 14.71
CA ASN A 96 -11.10 0.00 13.34
C ASN A 96 -10.07 -1.12 13.17
N PRO A 97 -10.16 -1.98 12.14
CA PRO A 97 -9.24 -3.10 11.93
C PRO A 97 -7.76 -2.69 11.91
N ASP A 98 -7.43 -1.50 11.41
CA ASP A 98 -6.06 -1.01 11.39
C ASP A 98 -5.60 -0.57 12.79
N GLY A 99 -6.47 0.07 13.57
CA GLY A 99 -6.21 0.40 14.97
C GLY A 99 -6.01 -0.84 15.86
N VAL A 100 -6.83 -1.88 15.65
CA VAL A 100 -6.65 -3.17 16.33
C VAL A 100 -5.29 -3.78 16.01
N LYS A 101 -4.91 -3.83 14.73
CA LYS A 101 -3.62 -4.36 14.29
C LYS A 101 -2.44 -3.60 14.90
N ALA A 102 -2.52 -2.27 14.98
CA ALA A 102 -1.48 -1.45 15.57
C ALA A 102 -1.27 -1.78 17.06
N ARG A 103 -2.35 -1.93 17.82
CA ARG A 103 -2.28 -2.33 19.24
C ARG A 103 -1.72 -3.74 19.43
N VAL A 104 -2.08 -4.68 18.56
CA VAL A 104 -1.48 -6.02 18.57
C VAL A 104 0.02 -5.95 18.34
N VAL A 105 0.47 -5.15 17.37
CA VAL A 105 1.91 -4.96 17.09
C VAL A 105 2.62 -4.28 18.26
N ALA A 106 2.05 -3.23 18.82
CA ALA A 106 2.61 -2.56 20.00
C ALA A 106 2.77 -3.52 21.20
N ASN A 107 1.79 -4.40 21.43
CA ASN A 107 1.89 -5.42 22.47
C ASN A 107 2.96 -6.47 22.16
N LEU A 108 3.07 -6.93 20.91
CA LEU A 108 4.13 -7.87 20.50
C LEU A 108 5.53 -7.27 20.71
N ILE A 109 5.71 -5.98 20.43
CA ILE A 109 6.97 -5.28 20.69
C ILE A 109 7.33 -5.35 22.18
N ARG A 110 6.37 -5.04 23.07
CA ARG A 110 6.58 -5.11 24.52
C ARG A 110 6.86 -6.54 25.00
N GLU A 111 6.09 -7.54 24.53
CA GLU A 111 6.29 -8.95 24.88
C GLU A 111 7.70 -9.44 24.49
N HIS A 112 8.17 -9.10 23.28
CA HIS A 112 9.51 -9.47 22.85
C HIS A 112 10.61 -8.70 23.58
N ALA A 113 10.39 -7.45 23.96
CA ALA A 113 11.30 -6.71 24.81
C ALA A 113 11.46 -7.35 26.19
N GLU A 114 10.34 -7.81 26.80
CA GLU A 114 10.35 -8.50 28.10
C GLU A 114 11.02 -9.87 28.02
N SER A 115 10.79 -10.64 26.97
CA SER A 115 11.39 -11.97 26.79
C SER A 115 12.84 -11.92 26.32
N GLY A 116 13.32 -10.82 25.77
CA GLY A 116 14.63 -10.69 25.15
C GLY A 116 14.78 -11.43 23.82
N GLU A 117 13.68 -11.92 23.25
CA GLU A 117 13.70 -12.61 21.95
C GLU A 117 13.80 -11.60 20.80
N GLN A 118 14.62 -11.92 19.80
CA GLN A 118 14.68 -11.12 18.56
C GLN A 118 13.35 -11.22 17.79
N PHE A 119 12.98 -10.12 17.14
CA PHE A 119 11.75 -10.08 16.35
C PHE A 119 11.97 -9.47 14.97
N PHE A 120 11.14 -9.91 14.04
CA PHE A 120 10.89 -9.27 12.74
C PHE A 120 9.39 -9.13 12.58
N ILE A 121 8.88 -7.90 12.67
CA ILE A 121 7.45 -7.61 12.64
C ILE A 121 7.16 -6.76 11.42
N THR A 122 6.15 -7.16 10.64
CA THR A 122 5.59 -6.35 9.57
C THR A 122 4.16 -5.92 9.91
N TYR A 123 3.94 -4.61 9.95
CA TYR A 123 2.62 -4.03 10.06
C TYR A 123 2.09 -3.65 8.67
N GLY A 124 0.91 -4.15 8.31
CA GLY A 124 0.23 -3.79 7.07
C GLY A 124 -1.12 -3.14 7.37
N SER A 125 -1.25 -1.84 7.12
CA SER A 125 -2.53 -1.15 7.18
C SER A 125 -3.34 -1.35 5.91
N SER A 126 -4.67 -1.26 6.01
CA SER A 126 -5.54 -1.24 4.85
C SER A 126 -5.83 0.18 4.39
N ARG A 127 -5.87 1.16 5.30
CA ARG A 127 -6.04 2.57 4.97
C ARG A 127 -4.73 3.15 4.41
N PRO A 128 -4.84 4.09 3.48
CA PRO A 128 -6.03 4.76 2.92
C PRO A 128 -6.71 4.03 1.73
N HIS A 129 -6.69 2.70 1.66
CA HIS A 129 -7.52 1.95 0.70
C HIS A 129 -9.00 2.10 1.03
N THR A 130 -9.86 2.14 0.00
CA THR A 130 -11.31 2.11 0.17
C THR A 130 -11.80 0.89 1.00
N PRO A 131 -12.86 1.06 1.80
CA PRO A 131 -13.65 2.26 2.02
C PRO A 131 -12.85 3.37 2.71
N LEU A 132 -13.07 4.65 2.30
CA LEU A 132 -12.37 5.80 2.86
C LEU A 132 -13.06 6.24 4.16
N ILE A 133 -12.86 5.50 5.22
CA ILE A 133 -13.43 5.73 6.54
C ILE A 133 -12.34 5.80 7.60
N ALA A 134 -12.44 6.78 8.48
CA ALA A 134 -11.58 6.98 9.63
C ALA A 134 -12.39 7.57 10.80
N PRO A 135 -11.92 7.50 12.05
CA PRO A 135 -12.55 8.18 13.17
C PRO A 135 -12.69 9.69 12.95
N LYS A 136 -13.79 10.27 13.47
CA LYS A 136 -14.18 11.67 13.27
C LYS A 136 -13.05 12.67 13.56
N LYS A 137 -12.28 12.45 14.62
CA LYS A 137 -11.19 13.36 15.02
C LYS A 137 -10.18 13.64 13.91
N TYR A 138 -9.96 12.68 12.99
CA TYR A 138 -9.03 12.85 11.86
C TYR A 138 -9.65 13.67 10.72
N PHE A 139 -10.95 13.61 10.55
CA PHE A 139 -11.67 14.51 9.64
C PHE A 139 -11.61 15.96 10.15
N ASP A 140 -11.74 16.16 11.47
CA ASP A 140 -11.71 17.47 12.09
C ASP A 140 -10.33 18.19 11.99
N LEU A 141 -9.27 17.47 11.60
CA LEU A 141 -7.96 18.05 11.33
C LEU A 141 -7.92 18.92 10.06
N TYR A 142 -8.85 18.74 9.16
CA TYR A 142 -8.84 19.36 7.84
C TYR A 142 -10.12 20.16 7.61
N ASP A 143 -9.98 21.41 7.18
CA ASP A 143 -11.10 22.16 6.65
C ASP A 143 -11.32 21.77 5.18
N PRO A 144 -12.45 21.10 4.83
CA PRO A 144 -12.72 20.71 3.45
C PRO A 144 -12.65 21.85 2.45
N SER A 145 -13.03 23.06 2.87
CA SER A 145 -13.03 24.25 1.99
C SER A 145 -11.64 24.69 1.52
N THR A 146 -10.59 24.26 2.23
CA THR A 146 -9.19 24.56 1.89
C THR A 146 -8.52 23.48 1.04
N LEU A 147 -9.18 22.34 0.82
CA LEU A 147 -8.64 21.26 0.02
C LEU A 147 -8.78 21.58 -1.46
N GLU A 148 -7.64 21.73 -2.12
CA GLU A 148 -7.61 22.00 -3.55
C GLU A 148 -7.99 20.74 -4.32
N LEU A 149 -8.94 20.91 -5.25
CA LEU A 149 -9.21 19.87 -6.25
C LEU A 149 -8.09 19.88 -7.28
N THR A 150 -7.58 18.71 -7.59
CA THR A 150 -6.67 18.59 -8.72
C THR A 150 -7.42 18.92 -9.98
N GLU A 151 -7.11 20.08 -10.59
CA GLU A 151 -7.64 20.41 -11.90
C GLU A 151 -7.17 19.34 -12.90
N ALA A 152 -8.12 18.60 -13.45
CA ALA A 152 -7.84 17.76 -14.60
C ALA A 152 -7.34 18.68 -15.72
N ARG A 153 -6.03 18.66 -15.97
CA ARG A 153 -5.40 19.48 -17.04
C ARG A 153 -5.77 18.87 -18.39
N LYS A 154 -7.04 19.02 -18.79
CA LYS A 154 -7.61 18.43 -20.01
C LYS A 154 -6.78 18.74 -21.26
N GLU A 155 -6.12 19.89 -21.27
CA GLU A 155 -5.27 20.31 -22.39
C GLU A 155 -3.95 19.53 -22.47
N LEU A 156 -3.31 19.28 -21.34
CA LEU A 156 -2.06 18.48 -21.27
C LEU A 156 -2.30 16.99 -21.42
N ASP A 157 -3.52 16.54 -21.19
CA ASP A 157 -3.89 15.13 -21.20
C ASP A 157 -4.40 14.63 -22.56
N GLN A 158 -4.48 15.51 -23.57
CA GLN A 158 -5.03 15.16 -24.89
C GLN A 158 -4.18 14.12 -25.63
N ASP A 159 -2.85 14.19 -25.45
CA ASP A 159 -1.88 13.31 -26.11
C ASP A 159 -1.61 12.02 -25.32
N ILE A 160 -2.19 11.85 -24.14
CA ILE A 160 -2.02 10.63 -23.35
C ILE A 160 -2.80 9.48 -24.02
N PRO A 161 -2.13 8.37 -24.37
CA PRO A 161 -2.81 7.22 -24.95
C PRO A 161 -3.93 6.69 -24.04
N SER A 162 -5.06 6.31 -24.62
CA SER A 162 -6.20 5.82 -23.84
C SER A 162 -5.89 4.60 -22.99
N VAL A 163 -4.89 3.80 -23.38
CA VAL A 163 -4.41 2.65 -22.60
C VAL A 163 -3.73 3.07 -21.30
N ALA A 164 -3.09 4.23 -21.26
CA ALA A 164 -2.45 4.77 -20.06
C ALA A 164 -3.46 5.31 -19.05
N LYS A 165 -4.60 5.81 -19.54
CA LYS A 165 -5.73 6.25 -18.72
C LYS A 165 -6.65 5.06 -18.45
N ARG A 166 -6.96 4.83 -17.18
CA ARG A 166 -7.89 3.78 -16.78
C ARG A 166 -9.33 4.18 -17.13
N HIS A 167 -9.73 4.02 -18.40
CA HIS A 167 -11.06 4.33 -18.83
C HIS A 167 -12.13 3.52 -18.09
N GLY A 168 -13.10 4.21 -17.49
CA GLY A 168 -14.37 3.68 -17.01
C GLY A 168 -14.30 2.78 -15.77
N ARG A 169 -13.19 2.80 -15.02
CA ARG A 169 -13.04 1.98 -13.80
C ARG A 169 -12.44 2.75 -12.63
N ASN A 170 -13.12 3.79 -12.21
CA ASN A 170 -12.93 4.34 -10.86
C ASN A 170 -13.55 3.37 -9.84
N TRP A 171 -13.09 2.13 -9.87
CA TRP A 171 -13.65 0.99 -9.18
C TRP A 171 -13.76 1.18 -7.68
N ASP A 172 -12.91 2.02 -7.15
CA ASP A 172 -12.72 2.12 -5.71
C ASP A 172 -13.49 3.29 -5.09
N ILE A 173 -13.78 4.37 -5.84
CA ILE A 173 -14.43 5.58 -5.29
C ILE A 173 -15.67 5.96 -6.09
N PHE A 174 -15.56 6.13 -7.41
CA PHE A 174 -16.65 6.64 -8.26
C PHE A 174 -17.36 5.55 -9.09
N LYS A 175 -17.29 4.30 -8.68
CA LYS A 175 -17.95 3.19 -9.39
C LYS A 175 -19.46 3.39 -9.56
N ILE A 176 -20.09 3.99 -8.55
CA ILE A 176 -21.55 4.05 -8.44
C ILE A 176 -22.10 5.47 -8.35
N ARG A 177 -21.22 6.47 -8.39
CA ARG A 177 -21.60 7.87 -8.27
C ARG A 177 -20.92 8.69 -9.35
N GLU A 178 -21.57 9.80 -9.70
CA GLU A 178 -20.97 10.78 -10.59
C GLU A 178 -19.86 11.54 -9.85
N GLU A 179 -18.74 11.78 -10.51
CA GLU A 179 -17.65 12.58 -9.99
C GLU A 179 -18.01 14.08 -10.10
N THR A 180 -18.66 14.62 -9.07
CA THR A 180 -18.86 16.06 -8.93
C THR A 180 -17.71 16.67 -8.12
N PRO A 181 -17.46 17.99 -8.22
CA PRO A 181 -16.47 18.68 -7.41
C PRO A 181 -16.64 18.43 -5.91
N GLU A 182 -17.88 18.42 -5.41
CA GLU A 182 -18.19 18.20 -4.00
C GLU A 182 -17.84 16.76 -3.57
N GLN A 183 -18.11 15.79 -4.42
CA GLN A 183 -17.79 14.39 -4.15
C GLN A 183 -16.28 14.12 -4.25
N ALA A 184 -15.60 14.76 -5.19
CA ALA A 184 -14.14 14.70 -5.30
C ALA A 184 -13.49 15.30 -4.04
N GLN A 185 -13.96 16.46 -3.57
CA GLN A 185 -13.50 17.10 -2.35
C GLN A 185 -13.74 16.20 -1.11
N ALA A 186 -14.92 15.60 -0.99
CA ALA A 186 -15.21 14.67 0.09
C ALA A 186 -14.30 13.45 0.07
N ALA A 187 -13.97 12.92 -1.12
CA ALA A 187 -13.05 11.80 -1.26
C ALA A 187 -11.61 12.17 -0.86
N ILE A 188 -11.12 13.35 -1.25
CA ILE A 188 -9.81 13.87 -0.84
C ILE A 188 -9.76 14.08 0.68
N HIS A 189 -10.79 14.69 1.26
CA HIS A 189 -10.91 14.88 2.70
C HIS A 189 -10.84 13.55 3.47
N ALA A 190 -11.61 12.57 3.03
CA ALA A 190 -11.61 11.25 3.63
C ALA A 190 -10.27 10.50 3.45
N TYR A 191 -9.60 10.69 2.32
CA TYR A 191 -8.26 10.13 2.10
C TYR A 191 -7.24 10.70 3.09
N TYR A 192 -7.25 12.03 3.31
CA TYR A 192 -6.37 12.70 4.26
C TYR A 192 -6.66 12.26 5.70
N ALA A 193 -7.94 12.18 6.08
CA ALA A 193 -8.33 11.65 7.38
C ALA A 193 -7.85 10.20 7.59
N CYS A 194 -7.95 9.35 6.58
CA CYS A 194 -7.42 7.99 6.62
C CYS A 194 -5.89 7.95 6.77
N ALA A 195 -5.18 8.84 6.08
CA ALA A 195 -3.72 8.93 6.20
C ALA A 195 -3.29 9.35 7.60
N SER A 196 -3.92 10.39 8.17
CA SER A 196 -3.66 10.83 9.55
C SER A 196 -4.03 9.78 10.60
N PHE A 197 -5.09 9.01 10.35
CA PHE A 197 -5.43 7.89 11.21
C PHE A 197 -4.31 6.84 11.24
N ILE A 198 -3.74 6.48 10.09
CA ILE A 198 -2.64 5.51 10.04
C ILE A 198 -1.36 6.07 10.65
N ASP A 199 -1.07 7.35 10.46
CA ASP A 199 0.07 8.02 11.08
C ASP A 199 0.01 7.90 12.62
N ASP A 200 -1.14 8.16 13.22
CA ASP A 200 -1.37 8.01 14.66
C ASP A 200 -1.23 6.54 15.12
N GLN A 201 -1.69 5.58 14.31
CA GLN A 201 -1.49 4.16 14.63
C GLN A 201 -0.01 3.74 14.55
N ILE A 202 0.77 4.34 13.66
CA ILE A 202 2.23 4.13 13.60
C ILE A 202 2.87 4.73 14.85
N GLY A 203 2.39 5.89 15.31
CA GLY A 203 2.82 6.51 16.57
C GLY A 203 2.75 5.55 17.75
N LEU A 204 1.64 4.82 17.92
CA LEU A 204 1.47 3.83 19.01
C LEU A 204 2.55 2.72 18.99
N MET A 205 2.98 2.30 17.80
CA MET A 205 4.02 1.28 17.66
C MET A 205 5.41 1.85 17.96
N LEU A 206 5.68 3.07 17.53
CA LEU A 206 6.94 3.77 17.85
C LEU A 206 7.04 4.08 19.34
N GLU A 207 5.95 4.51 19.99
CA GLU A 207 5.88 4.67 21.45
C GLU A 207 6.20 3.35 22.17
N ALA A 208 5.66 2.22 21.71
CA ALA A 208 5.96 0.92 22.29
C ALA A 208 7.45 0.55 22.18
N LEU A 209 8.13 0.92 21.09
CA LEU A 209 9.58 0.74 20.96
C LEU A 209 10.36 1.62 21.94
N GLU A 210 9.97 2.88 22.08
CA GLU A 210 10.62 3.81 23.02
C GLU A 210 10.40 3.37 24.48
N GLU A 211 9.17 3.11 24.89
CA GLU A 211 8.80 2.69 26.26
C GLU A 211 9.46 1.38 26.66
N SER A 212 9.63 0.46 25.74
CA SER A 212 10.28 -0.84 25.99
C SER A 212 11.80 -0.79 25.91
N GLY A 213 12.41 0.38 25.61
CA GLY A 213 13.85 0.55 25.45
C GLY A 213 14.44 -0.16 24.22
N GLN A 214 13.60 -0.53 23.24
CA GLN A 214 14.04 -1.23 22.02
C GLN A 214 14.32 -0.28 20.86
N ALA A 215 14.06 1.00 21.00
CA ALA A 215 14.21 1.97 19.91
C ALA A 215 15.63 2.01 19.34
N ASP A 216 16.65 1.95 20.20
CA ASP A 216 18.06 1.98 19.79
C ASP A 216 18.62 0.62 19.37
N ASN A 217 17.77 -0.41 19.36
CA ASN A 217 18.12 -1.77 18.91
C ASN A 217 17.16 -2.31 17.83
N THR A 218 16.36 -1.43 17.22
CA THR A 218 15.37 -1.84 16.22
C THR A 218 15.50 -1.01 14.96
N ILE A 219 15.65 -1.68 13.81
CA ILE A 219 15.55 -1.06 12.49
C ILE A 219 14.09 -0.83 12.20
N VAL A 220 13.75 0.40 11.81
CA VAL A 220 12.38 0.76 11.41
C VAL A 220 12.37 1.16 9.94
N ILE A 221 11.50 0.52 9.15
CA ILE A 221 11.29 0.84 7.74
C ILE A 221 9.82 1.14 7.52
N PHE A 222 9.53 2.34 7.01
CA PHE A 222 8.22 2.76 6.57
C PHE A 222 8.18 2.91 5.06
N THR A 223 7.20 2.28 4.42
CA THR A 223 6.95 2.40 2.99
C THR A 223 5.51 2.04 2.64
N SER A 224 5.13 2.26 1.38
CA SER A 224 3.86 1.80 0.81
C SER A 224 4.10 0.85 -0.35
N ASP A 225 3.12 0.02 -0.69
CA ASP A 225 3.19 -0.90 -1.83
C ASP A 225 2.95 -0.20 -3.17
N HIS A 226 2.22 0.91 -3.19
CA HIS A 226 1.95 1.78 -4.34
C HIS A 226 1.45 3.15 -3.86
N GLY A 227 1.45 4.12 -4.76
CA GLY A 227 0.80 5.41 -4.55
C GLY A 227 -0.69 5.39 -4.91
N PHE A 228 -1.30 6.58 -5.06
CA PHE A 228 -2.73 6.73 -5.30
C PHE A 228 -3.04 8.05 -6.03
N HIS A 229 -3.94 8.02 -7.02
CA HIS A 229 -4.46 9.21 -7.67
C HIS A 229 -5.64 9.79 -6.89
N LEU A 230 -5.65 11.10 -6.77
CA LEU A 230 -6.73 11.90 -6.17
C LEU A 230 -7.30 12.93 -7.16
N GLY A 231 -7.52 12.49 -8.41
CA GLY A 231 -8.04 13.32 -9.51
C GLY A 231 -7.01 13.67 -10.57
N GLU A 232 -5.70 13.43 -10.34
CA GLU A 232 -4.67 13.72 -11.34
C GLU A 232 -4.93 12.92 -12.62
N HIS A 233 -4.78 13.58 -13.76
CA HIS A 233 -5.11 13.05 -15.10
C HIS A 233 -6.57 12.60 -15.24
N GLY A 234 -7.49 13.11 -14.40
CA GLY A 234 -8.86 12.63 -14.31
C GLY A 234 -8.98 11.19 -13.81
N MET A 235 -8.01 10.73 -13.04
CA MET A 235 -7.96 9.37 -12.51
C MET A 235 -8.02 9.33 -10.99
N TRP A 236 -8.58 8.24 -10.49
CA TRP A 236 -8.61 7.90 -9.07
C TRP A 236 -8.05 6.50 -8.89
N SER A 237 -7.53 6.20 -7.66
CA SER A 237 -6.93 4.89 -7.37
C SER A 237 -5.51 4.74 -7.95
N LYS A 238 -5.07 3.53 -8.30
CA LYS A 238 -3.64 3.20 -8.30
C LYS A 238 -3.11 2.49 -9.55
N ILE A 239 -3.99 1.92 -10.39
CA ILE A 239 -3.51 1.09 -11.49
C ILE A 239 -3.13 1.95 -12.69
N SER A 240 -1.93 2.51 -12.65
CA SER A 240 -1.33 3.31 -13.71
C SER A 240 0.19 3.26 -13.64
N LEU A 241 0.85 3.87 -14.62
CA LEU A 241 2.31 4.06 -14.64
C LEU A 241 2.73 5.52 -14.39
N PHE A 242 1.78 6.38 -13.97
CA PHE A 242 2.09 7.75 -13.57
C PHE A 242 2.75 7.81 -12.19
N GLU A 243 3.43 8.92 -11.93
CA GLU A 243 4.20 9.15 -10.70
C GLU A 243 3.34 8.96 -9.45
N GLN A 244 2.08 9.44 -9.44
CA GLN A 244 1.16 9.35 -8.31
C GLN A 244 0.87 7.91 -7.88
N ALA A 245 0.91 6.95 -8.81
CA ALA A 245 0.67 5.54 -8.52
C ALA A 245 1.95 4.75 -8.27
N THR A 246 3.09 5.19 -8.80
CA THR A 246 4.34 4.39 -8.78
C THR A 246 5.34 4.87 -7.75
N ARG A 247 5.30 6.17 -7.37
CA ARG A 247 6.16 6.72 -6.33
C ARG A 247 5.55 6.49 -4.94
N VAL A 248 6.36 5.97 -4.03
CA VAL A 248 5.98 5.70 -2.64
C VAL A 248 6.96 6.36 -1.68
N PRO A 249 6.54 6.69 -0.44
CA PRO A 249 7.46 7.10 0.60
C PRO A 249 8.41 5.95 0.96
N MET A 250 9.63 6.30 1.36
CA MET A 250 10.59 5.38 1.95
C MET A 250 11.31 6.09 3.07
N ILE A 251 11.13 5.64 4.30
CA ILE A 251 11.83 6.12 5.49
C ILE A 251 12.53 4.93 6.13
N VAL A 252 13.82 5.09 6.42
CA VAL A 252 14.63 4.04 7.03
C VAL A 252 15.36 4.62 8.25
N ARG A 253 15.14 4.02 9.41
CA ARG A 253 15.89 4.31 10.64
C ARG A 253 16.71 3.07 10.99
N ILE A 254 18.03 3.23 11.02
CA ILE A 254 18.98 2.21 11.49
C ILE A 254 19.73 2.81 12.67
N PRO A 255 19.58 2.28 13.89
CA PRO A 255 20.26 2.80 15.08
C PRO A 255 21.77 2.88 14.89
N GLY A 256 22.35 4.02 15.25
CA GLY A 256 23.80 4.27 15.13
C GLY A 256 24.29 4.60 13.71
N ILE A 257 23.44 4.57 12.69
CA ILE A 257 23.81 4.90 11.30
C ILE A 257 23.03 6.10 10.79
N THR A 258 21.69 6.13 10.94
CA THR A 258 20.85 7.20 10.42
C THR A 258 20.82 8.41 11.37
N ASP A 259 20.88 9.61 10.80
CA ASP A 259 20.90 10.91 11.52
C ASP A 259 19.82 11.90 11.05
N GLY A 260 18.80 11.42 10.30
CA GLY A 260 17.73 12.26 9.77
C GLY A 260 18.06 12.90 8.42
N ALA A 261 19.07 12.41 7.71
CA ALA A 261 19.38 12.86 6.36
C ALA A 261 18.29 12.49 5.35
N SER A 262 18.22 13.25 4.25
CA SER A 262 17.38 12.91 3.11
C SER A 262 18.25 12.53 1.91
N CYS A 263 17.80 11.56 1.11
CA CYS A 263 18.47 11.09 -0.09
C CYS A 263 17.59 11.35 -1.32
N GLY A 264 18.17 12.00 -2.34
CA GLY A 264 17.49 12.28 -3.62
C GLY A 264 17.70 11.21 -4.70
N GLU A 265 18.37 10.11 -4.37
CA GLU A 265 18.66 9.03 -5.31
C GLU A 265 17.47 8.10 -5.53
N ILE A 266 17.45 7.43 -6.69
CA ILE A 266 16.37 6.51 -7.06
C ILE A 266 16.60 5.16 -6.38
N VAL A 267 15.63 4.73 -5.58
CA VAL A 267 15.53 3.38 -5.03
C VAL A 267 14.24 2.72 -5.47
N GLU A 268 14.22 1.40 -5.47
CA GLU A 268 13.05 0.61 -5.86
C GLU A 268 12.64 -0.35 -4.73
N LEU A 269 11.37 -0.74 -4.67
CA LEU A 269 10.89 -1.69 -3.65
C LEU A 269 11.60 -3.05 -3.72
N VAL A 270 12.10 -3.45 -4.89
CA VAL A 270 12.91 -4.68 -5.04
C VAL A 270 14.26 -4.60 -4.31
N ASP A 271 14.73 -3.39 -3.97
CA ASP A 271 15.98 -3.16 -3.24
C ASP A 271 15.85 -3.41 -1.74
N LEU A 272 14.63 -3.45 -1.19
CA LEU A 272 14.41 -3.66 0.25
C LEU A 272 14.97 -5.00 0.73
N TYR A 273 14.71 -6.07 -0.02
CA TYR A 273 15.15 -7.41 0.39
C TYR A 273 16.67 -7.53 0.49
N PRO A 274 17.46 -7.19 -0.56
CA PRO A 274 18.92 -7.20 -0.44
C PRO A 274 19.45 -6.21 0.58
N THR A 275 18.77 -5.07 0.82
CA THR A 275 19.17 -4.11 1.84
C THR A 275 19.01 -4.70 3.24
N LEU A 276 17.87 -5.34 3.54
CA LEU A 276 17.65 -6.01 4.81
C LEU A 276 18.67 -7.11 5.06
N CYS A 277 18.95 -7.94 4.06
CA CYS A 277 19.98 -8.98 4.17
C CYS A 277 21.35 -8.37 4.49
N ASN A 278 21.69 -7.25 3.83
CA ASN A 278 22.97 -6.59 4.05
C ASN A 278 23.09 -5.96 5.44
N ILE A 279 22.03 -5.26 5.94
CA ILE A 279 22.02 -4.67 7.28
C ILE A 279 22.12 -5.76 8.36
N LEU A 280 21.45 -6.90 8.17
CA LEU A 280 21.38 -8.00 9.12
C LEU A 280 22.51 -9.02 8.94
N GLU A 281 23.46 -8.78 8.02
CA GLU A 281 24.58 -9.67 7.70
C GLU A 281 24.11 -11.09 7.32
N ILE A 282 22.91 -11.20 6.70
CA ILE A 282 22.35 -12.45 6.22
C ILE A 282 22.83 -12.70 4.78
N ALA A 283 23.32 -13.89 4.53
CA ALA A 283 23.74 -14.26 3.18
C ALA A 283 22.58 -14.15 2.17
N LEU A 284 22.85 -13.52 1.02
CA LEU A 284 21.88 -13.47 -0.06
C LEU A 284 21.61 -14.88 -0.59
N PRO A 285 20.37 -15.20 -1.01
CA PRO A 285 20.08 -16.46 -1.64
C PRO A 285 20.90 -16.60 -2.93
N HIS A 286 21.19 -17.84 -3.36
CA HIS A 286 21.97 -18.11 -4.58
C HIS A 286 21.25 -17.66 -5.87
N GLU A 287 19.98 -17.34 -5.77
CA GLU A 287 19.20 -16.81 -6.89
C GLU A 287 19.64 -15.37 -7.23
N LYS A 288 19.68 -15.07 -8.51
CA LYS A 288 19.98 -13.71 -8.97
C LYS A 288 18.86 -12.76 -8.56
N LEU A 289 19.17 -11.80 -7.71
CA LEU A 289 18.27 -10.73 -7.34
C LEU A 289 18.34 -9.59 -8.36
N GLU A 290 17.19 -8.98 -8.68
CA GLU A 290 17.11 -7.80 -9.54
C GLU A 290 17.40 -6.51 -8.76
N GLY A 291 17.05 -6.49 -7.46
CA GLY A 291 17.31 -5.38 -6.56
C GLY A 291 18.78 -5.36 -6.08
N ILE A 292 19.23 -4.18 -5.70
CA ILE A 292 20.54 -3.94 -5.07
C ILE A 292 20.37 -3.27 -3.73
N SER A 293 21.22 -3.62 -2.75
CA SER A 293 21.16 -3.00 -1.43
C SER A 293 21.44 -1.51 -1.49
N PHE A 294 20.54 -0.69 -0.96
CA PHE A 294 20.72 0.75 -0.82
C PHE A 294 21.37 1.16 0.52
N LEU A 295 21.90 0.23 1.30
CA LEU A 295 22.65 0.55 2.53
C LEU A 295 23.75 1.60 2.30
N PRO A 296 24.53 1.58 1.18
CA PRO A 296 25.51 2.63 0.89
C PRO A 296 24.92 4.04 0.80
N LEU A 297 23.65 4.18 0.37
CA LEU A 297 22.95 5.48 0.36
C LEU A 297 22.54 5.94 1.76
N VAL A 298 22.26 5.01 2.67
CA VAL A 298 21.96 5.34 4.06
C VAL A 298 23.20 5.93 4.74
N GLU A 299 24.38 5.39 4.45
CA GLU A 299 25.68 5.87 4.96
C GLU A 299 26.17 7.13 4.23
N THR A 300 25.89 7.24 2.94
CA THR A 300 26.33 8.36 2.07
C THR A 300 25.20 8.76 1.13
N PRO A 301 24.26 9.64 1.55
CA PRO A 301 23.05 9.97 0.79
C PRO A 301 23.28 10.57 -0.60
N ASP A 302 24.41 11.20 -0.84
CA ASP A 302 24.78 11.84 -2.11
C ASP A 302 25.61 10.92 -3.03
N LEU A 303 25.77 9.66 -2.68
CA LEU A 303 26.51 8.70 -3.49
C LEU A 303 25.81 8.51 -4.84
N ALA A 304 26.58 8.55 -5.94
CA ALA A 304 26.06 8.27 -7.27
C ALA A 304 25.46 6.85 -7.34
N TRP A 305 24.21 6.76 -7.76
CA TRP A 305 23.41 5.55 -7.63
C TRP A 305 22.74 5.14 -8.96
N LYS A 306 21.65 4.38 -8.87
CA LYS A 306 20.83 3.98 -10.01
C LYS A 306 20.38 5.18 -10.84
N LYS A 307 20.41 5.03 -12.15
CA LYS A 307 19.95 6.07 -13.07
C LYS A 307 18.44 6.03 -13.30
N ALA A 308 17.80 4.91 -13.02
CA ALA A 308 16.37 4.71 -13.29
C ALA A 308 15.73 3.66 -12.38
N ALA A 309 14.40 3.78 -12.23
CA ALA A 309 13.50 2.78 -11.68
C ALA A 309 12.61 2.22 -12.79
N TYR A 310 12.16 0.98 -12.62
CA TYR A 310 11.35 0.26 -13.60
C TYR A 310 10.01 -0.16 -13.00
N THR A 311 8.95 0.01 -13.77
CA THR A 311 7.61 -0.40 -13.34
C THR A 311 6.84 -1.03 -14.50
N LEU A 312 6.13 -2.11 -14.20
CA LEU A 312 5.26 -2.79 -15.15
C LEU A 312 3.81 -2.66 -14.73
N CYS A 313 2.92 -2.41 -15.68
CA CYS A 313 1.48 -2.36 -15.43
C CYS A 313 0.70 -3.01 -16.58
N ARG A 314 -0.15 -3.99 -16.24
CA ARG A 314 -1.05 -4.59 -17.22
C ARG A 314 -2.37 -3.83 -17.28
N GLN A 315 -2.74 -3.39 -18.49
CA GLN A 315 -4.02 -2.75 -18.81
C GLN A 315 -4.77 -3.55 -19.89
N GLY A 316 -5.71 -4.38 -19.47
CA GLY A 316 -6.44 -5.27 -20.36
C GLY A 316 -5.50 -6.21 -21.13
N LYS A 317 -5.45 -6.04 -22.46
CA LYS A 317 -4.58 -6.83 -23.34
C LYS A 317 -3.18 -6.23 -23.53
N HIS A 318 -2.87 -5.06 -22.96
CA HIS A 318 -1.59 -4.40 -23.08
C HIS A 318 -0.75 -4.52 -21.80
N LEU A 319 0.56 -4.53 -21.96
CA LEU A 319 1.56 -4.39 -20.91
C LEU A 319 2.30 -3.08 -21.12
N GLY A 320 2.21 -2.19 -20.13
CA GLY A 320 3.03 -1.00 -20.03
C GLY A 320 4.35 -1.32 -19.33
N ARG A 321 5.45 -0.88 -19.93
CA ARG A 321 6.82 -0.94 -19.41
C ARG A 321 7.31 0.48 -19.24
N SER A 322 7.57 0.91 -18.01
CA SER A 322 7.96 2.28 -17.69
C SER A 322 9.35 2.32 -17.08
N ILE A 323 10.15 3.27 -17.54
CA ILE A 323 11.43 3.66 -16.96
C ILE A 323 11.33 5.10 -16.45
N ARG A 324 11.74 5.32 -15.20
CA ARG A 324 11.75 6.64 -14.56
C ARG A 324 13.17 7.03 -14.16
N THR A 325 13.67 8.11 -14.71
CA THR A 325 14.93 8.76 -14.32
C THR A 325 14.66 9.91 -13.34
N LYS A 326 15.69 10.63 -12.89
CA LYS A 326 15.50 11.81 -12.02
C LYS A 326 14.62 12.91 -12.63
N SER A 327 14.60 13.03 -13.97
CA SER A 327 13.90 14.12 -14.67
C SER A 327 12.83 13.66 -15.65
N HIS A 328 12.85 12.41 -16.10
CA HIS A 328 11.93 11.95 -17.13
C HIS A 328 11.33 10.60 -16.78
N ARG A 329 10.14 10.36 -17.30
CA ARG A 329 9.49 9.05 -17.35
C ARG A 329 9.17 8.72 -18.81
N TYR A 330 9.67 7.60 -19.29
CA TYR A 330 9.30 7.01 -20.57
C TYR A 330 8.50 5.74 -20.34
N THR A 331 7.40 5.59 -21.06
CA THR A 331 6.55 4.40 -21.01
C THR A 331 6.26 3.92 -22.42
N GLU A 332 6.35 2.62 -22.63
CA GLU A 332 5.90 1.95 -23.85
C GLU A 332 4.86 0.89 -23.54
N TRP A 333 3.94 0.70 -24.46
CA TRP A 333 2.86 -0.26 -24.35
C TRP A 333 2.96 -1.30 -25.48
N ILE A 334 3.03 -2.57 -25.10
CA ILE A 334 3.04 -3.73 -25.99
C ILE A 334 1.81 -4.59 -25.78
N ASP A 335 1.52 -5.52 -26.69
CA ASP A 335 0.50 -6.52 -26.43
C ASP A 335 1.00 -7.50 -25.34
N TYR A 336 0.17 -7.80 -24.35
CA TYR A 336 0.54 -8.69 -23.24
C TYR A 336 0.90 -10.11 -23.68
N ALA A 337 0.38 -10.54 -24.83
CA ALA A 337 0.72 -11.83 -25.43
C ALA A 337 2.22 -11.91 -25.81
N ASP A 338 2.81 -10.77 -26.15
CA ASP A 338 4.18 -10.63 -26.63
C ASP A 338 5.16 -10.24 -25.50
N ARG A 339 4.75 -10.34 -24.22
CA ARG A 339 5.51 -9.86 -23.06
C ARG A 339 6.90 -10.46 -22.89
N ASP A 340 7.09 -11.68 -23.39
CA ASP A 340 8.34 -12.43 -23.31
C ASP A 340 9.15 -12.34 -24.62
N ASP A 341 8.70 -11.53 -25.61
CA ASP A 341 9.38 -11.28 -26.87
C ASP A 341 10.18 -9.98 -26.82
N ASP A 342 11.49 -10.06 -26.97
CA ASP A 342 12.40 -8.91 -27.00
C ASP A 342 12.15 -7.99 -28.22
N HIS A 343 11.46 -8.48 -29.25
CA HIS A 343 11.08 -7.75 -30.45
C HIS A 343 9.59 -7.38 -30.50
N ALA A 344 8.89 -7.43 -29.34
CA ALA A 344 7.49 -7.05 -29.26
C ALA A 344 7.23 -5.68 -29.87
N ILE A 345 6.16 -5.58 -30.67
CA ILE A 345 5.82 -4.32 -31.35
C ILE A 345 5.26 -3.33 -30.33
N VAL A 346 5.91 -2.18 -30.20
CA VAL A 346 5.41 -1.07 -29.39
C VAL A 346 4.21 -0.45 -30.06
N ARG A 347 3.08 -0.42 -29.35
CA ARG A 347 1.80 0.11 -29.82
C ARG A 347 1.64 1.60 -29.51
N PHE A 348 2.09 2.02 -28.32
CA PHE A 348 2.00 3.42 -27.85
C PHE A 348 3.25 3.75 -27.04
N THR A 349 3.63 5.02 -27.05
CA THR A 349 4.71 5.55 -26.23
C THR A 349 4.29 6.83 -25.54
N GLU A 350 4.90 7.09 -24.39
CA GLU A 350 4.70 8.30 -23.59
C GLU A 350 6.04 8.79 -23.07
N LEU A 351 6.26 10.10 -23.04
CA LEU A 351 7.43 10.74 -22.44
C LEU A 351 7.01 11.95 -21.64
N TYR A 352 7.34 11.95 -20.36
CA TYR A 352 7.04 13.02 -19.40
C TYR A 352 8.33 13.56 -18.80
N HIS A 353 8.32 14.89 -18.50
CA HIS A 353 9.41 15.59 -17.81
C HIS A 353 8.98 15.99 -16.40
#